data_b3e604c4d6d2fff53f4e964ce79c82f2
#
_entry.id   b3e604c4d6d2fff53f4e964ce79c82f2
#
_cell.length_a   1.000
_cell.length_b   1.000
_cell.length_c   1.000
_cell.angle_alpha   90.00
_cell.angle_beta   90.00
_cell.angle_gamma   90.00
#
_symmetry.space_group_name_H-M   'P 1'
#
loop_
_entity.id
_entity.type
_entity.pdbx_description
1 polymer ?
#
loop_
_entity_poly.entity_id
_entity_poly.type
_entity_poly.pdbx_seq_one_letter_code
_entity_poly.pdbx_strand_id
1 'polypeptide(L)'
;DMTCVTSFYRHIPESFLPTYSSILIALAVSGVGAGEFVLAMLPLVAALFFIGHMFYLRKVPRSTGQKTEEGRKKAAVMLFKSLWSIILIVVLIIAFDIPVYVATPMAAVLNIFVDHLKPWEIKPMFRTAFEPIIIFNTILIMMFKDIITYTGVIHELPVFFGGLPIPLPMVFALIFFFGTIISGSNAIIPL
;
A
#
# COMPACT_ATOMS: atom_id res chain seq x y z
N ASP A 1 -2.92 19.54 14.39
CA ASP A 1 -4.11 19.15 13.65
C ASP A 1 -4.22 17.63 13.50
N MET A 2 -5.30 17.06 14.06
CA MET A 2 -5.58 15.61 14.02
C MET A 2 -5.64 15.08 12.57
N THR A 3 -6.14 15.88 11.64
CA THR A 3 -6.22 15.52 10.22
C THR A 3 -4.84 15.24 9.62
N CYS A 4 -3.83 16.06 9.92
CA CYS A 4 -2.47 15.83 9.43
C CYS A 4 -1.86 14.55 10.01
N VAL A 5 -2.11 14.28 11.29
CA VAL A 5 -1.64 13.04 11.95
C VAL A 5 -2.27 11.82 11.29
N THR A 6 -3.59 11.83 11.12
CA THR A 6 -4.31 10.72 10.51
C THR A 6 -3.87 10.50 9.06
N SER A 7 -3.73 11.58 8.28
CA SER A 7 -3.27 11.52 6.89
C SER A 7 -1.86 10.93 6.80
N PHE A 8 -0.92 11.42 7.62
CA PHE A 8 0.46 10.92 7.61
C PHE A 8 0.53 9.42 7.90
N TYR A 9 -0.09 8.96 8.99
CA TYR A 9 -0.05 7.56 9.35
C TYR A 9 -0.84 6.64 8.43
N ARG A 10 -1.88 7.15 7.75
CA ARG A 10 -2.63 6.41 6.75
C ARG A 10 -1.76 6.05 5.54
N HIS A 11 -0.88 6.96 5.11
CA HIS A 11 -0.04 6.74 3.93
C HIS A 11 1.15 5.79 4.18
N ILE A 12 1.53 5.54 5.44
CA ILE A 12 2.61 4.59 5.73
C ILE A 12 2.29 3.18 5.20
N PRO A 13 1.14 2.55 5.51
CA PRO A 13 0.79 1.24 4.92
C PRO A 13 0.71 1.26 3.40
N GLU A 14 0.25 2.36 2.81
CA GLU A 14 0.16 2.51 1.35
C GLU A 14 1.53 2.46 0.65
N SER A 15 2.60 2.79 1.36
CA SER A 15 3.95 2.83 0.79
C SER A 15 4.67 1.47 0.75
N PHE A 16 4.19 0.46 1.48
CA PHE A 16 4.91 -0.82 1.55
C PHE A 16 4.03 -2.07 1.49
N LEU A 17 2.72 -1.96 1.71
CA LEU A 17 1.85 -3.14 1.66
C LEU A 17 1.55 -3.55 0.21
N PRO A 18 1.83 -4.81 -0.18
CA PRO A 18 1.59 -5.31 -1.53
C PRO A 18 0.09 -5.57 -1.81
N THR A 19 -0.80 -4.91 -1.10
CA THR A 19 -2.24 -4.90 -1.32
C THR A 19 -2.72 -3.65 -2.06
N TYR A 20 -1.85 -2.64 -2.16
CA TYR A 20 -2.16 -1.41 -2.89
C TYR A 20 -1.84 -1.55 -4.38
N SER A 21 -2.74 -1.09 -5.22
CA SER A 21 -2.64 -1.24 -6.68
C SER A 21 -1.34 -0.66 -7.26
N SER A 22 -0.90 0.49 -6.75
CA SER A 22 0.34 1.13 -7.16
C SER A 22 1.58 0.28 -6.85
N ILE A 23 1.64 -0.32 -5.67
CA ILE A 23 2.73 -1.23 -5.29
C ILE A 23 2.69 -2.50 -6.16
N LEU A 24 1.51 -3.08 -6.38
CA LEU A 24 1.37 -4.26 -7.24
C LEU A 24 1.85 -4.01 -8.67
N ILE A 25 1.52 -2.85 -9.23
CA ILE A 25 1.98 -2.47 -10.56
C ILE A 25 3.50 -2.27 -10.56
N ALA A 26 4.04 -1.57 -9.57
CA ALA A 26 5.49 -1.38 -9.44
C ALA A 26 6.25 -2.71 -9.32
N LEU A 27 5.76 -3.65 -8.50
CA LEU A 27 6.33 -5.00 -8.39
C LEU A 27 6.24 -5.78 -9.70
N ALA A 28 5.11 -5.68 -10.40
CA ALA A 28 4.92 -6.34 -11.70
C ALA A 28 5.85 -5.77 -12.78
N VAL A 29 6.15 -4.47 -12.74
CA VAL A 29 7.09 -3.83 -13.69
C VAL A 29 8.54 -4.15 -13.35
N SER A 30 8.91 -4.07 -12.06
CA SER A 30 10.30 -4.29 -11.62
C SER A 30 10.71 -5.76 -11.57
N GLY A 31 9.76 -6.68 -11.51
CA GLY A 31 10.02 -8.11 -11.34
C GLY A 31 10.52 -8.49 -9.93
N VAL A 32 10.46 -7.56 -8.97
CA VAL A 32 10.89 -7.79 -7.58
C VAL A 32 9.83 -8.60 -6.83
N GLY A 33 10.24 -9.57 -6.04
CA GLY A 33 9.34 -10.35 -5.17
C GLY A 33 8.67 -9.47 -4.11
N ALA A 34 7.37 -9.68 -3.86
CA ALA A 34 6.61 -8.88 -2.88
C ALA A 34 7.22 -8.98 -1.47
N GLY A 35 7.68 -10.17 -1.07
CA GLY A 35 8.34 -10.37 0.22
C GLY A 35 9.65 -9.61 0.34
N GLU A 36 10.50 -9.65 -0.69
CA GLU A 36 11.76 -8.93 -0.75
C GLU A 36 11.55 -7.42 -0.67
N PHE A 37 10.59 -6.90 -1.42
CA PHE A 37 10.21 -5.50 -1.38
C PHE A 37 9.77 -5.05 0.02
N VAL A 38 8.84 -5.80 0.65
CA VAL A 38 8.37 -5.47 2.01
C VAL A 38 9.51 -5.45 3.00
N LEU A 39 10.42 -6.44 2.97
CA LEU A 39 11.57 -6.49 3.85
C LEU A 39 12.53 -5.30 3.62
N ALA A 40 12.78 -4.93 2.36
CA ALA A 40 13.60 -3.77 2.02
C ALA A 40 12.98 -2.46 2.49
N MET A 41 11.65 -2.35 2.52
CA MET A 41 10.93 -1.15 2.96
C MET A 41 10.82 -1.01 4.49
N LEU A 42 11.04 -2.08 5.28
CA LEU A 42 10.92 -2.03 6.74
C LEU A 42 11.74 -0.92 7.41
N PRO A 43 13.03 -0.69 7.08
CA PRO A 43 13.81 0.39 7.67
C PRO A 43 13.22 1.77 7.39
N LEU A 44 12.70 1.98 6.17
CA LEU A 44 12.05 3.24 5.79
C LEU A 44 10.76 3.45 6.56
N VAL A 45 9.94 2.40 6.68
CA VAL A 45 8.71 2.40 7.48
C VAL A 45 9.00 2.74 8.94
N ALA A 46 10.04 2.13 9.54
CA ALA A 46 10.47 2.43 10.91
C ALA A 46 10.90 3.90 11.05
N ALA A 47 11.64 4.43 10.09
CA ALA A 47 12.04 5.83 10.04
C ALA A 47 10.82 6.77 9.93
N LEU A 48 9.84 6.45 9.08
CA LEU A 48 8.59 7.21 8.95
C LEU A 48 7.78 7.22 10.26
N PHE A 49 7.68 6.07 10.94
CA PHE A 49 7.04 6.01 12.26
C PHE A 49 7.76 6.86 13.29
N PHE A 50 9.08 6.83 13.31
CA PHE A 50 9.89 7.65 14.22
C PHE A 50 9.71 9.15 13.94
N ILE A 51 9.78 9.56 12.68
CA ILE A 51 9.54 10.94 12.23
C ILE A 51 8.12 11.37 12.61
N GLY A 52 7.12 10.56 12.31
CA GLY A 52 5.72 10.82 12.65
C GLY A 52 5.53 10.97 14.15
N HIS A 53 6.15 10.11 14.96
CA HIS A 53 6.11 10.23 16.41
C HIS A 53 6.73 11.56 16.88
N MET A 54 7.89 11.94 16.36
CA MET A 54 8.60 13.15 16.78
C MET A 54 7.84 14.42 16.41
N PHE A 55 7.29 14.52 15.19
CA PHE A 55 6.67 15.75 14.69
C PHE A 55 5.18 15.85 14.99
N TYR A 56 4.46 14.74 15.02
CA TYR A 56 3.00 14.70 15.12
C TYR A 56 2.49 14.11 16.43
N LEU A 57 2.83 12.88 16.79
CA LEU A 57 2.25 12.21 17.96
C LEU A 57 2.58 12.86 19.28
N ARG A 58 3.76 13.44 19.41
CA ARG A 58 4.14 14.16 20.64
C ARG A 58 3.26 15.39 20.92
N LYS A 59 2.64 15.96 19.88
CA LYS A 59 1.77 17.13 19.97
C LYS A 59 0.31 16.77 20.22
N VAL A 60 -0.06 15.51 20.10
CA VAL A 60 -1.44 15.05 20.34
C VAL A 60 -1.68 15.03 21.85
N PRO A 61 -2.70 15.73 22.33
CA PRO A 61 -3.04 15.70 23.76
C PRO A 61 -3.38 14.27 24.20
N ARG A 62 -2.86 13.88 25.35
CA ARG A 62 -3.17 12.56 25.92
C ARG A 62 -4.65 12.50 26.26
N SER A 63 -5.34 11.46 25.80
CA SER A 63 -6.72 11.20 26.19
C SER A 63 -6.81 11.02 27.71
N THR A 64 -7.71 11.78 28.32
CA THR A 64 -8.03 11.68 29.75
C THR A 64 -8.99 10.53 30.07
N GLY A 65 -9.33 9.69 29.07
CA GLY A 65 -10.19 8.52 29.26
C GLY A 65 -9.60 7.54 30.29
N GLN A 66 -10.45 6.97 31.11
CA GLN A 66 -10.06 5.96 32.08
C GLN A 66 -9.37 4.78 31.40
N LYS A 67 -8.07 4.63 31.68
CA LYS A 67 -7.27 3.51 31.17
C LYS A 67 -7.48 2.31 32.09
N THR A 68 -8.53 1.55 31.87
CA THR A 68 -8.69 0.25 32.48
C THR A 68 -7.85 -0.75 31.67
N GLU A 69 -6.96 -1.52 32.31
CA GLU A 69 -6.14 -2.54 31.63
C GLU A 69 -7.00 -3.55 30.88
N GLU A 70 -8.16 -3.87 31.40
CA GLU A 70 -9.18 -4.70 30.76
C GLU A 70 -9.69 -4.10 29.43
N GLY A 71 -9.83 -2.78 29.36
CA GLY A 71 -10.21 -2.06 28.13
C GLY A 71 -9.13 -2.14 27.06
N ARG A 72 -7.84 -2.11 27.43
CA ARG A 72 -6.72 -2.22 26.48
C ARG A 72 -6.62 -3.62 25.88
N LYS A 73 -6.77 -4.67 26.67
CA LYS A 73 -6.77 -6.06 26.19
C LYS A 73 -7.95 -6.31 25.25
N LYS A 74 -9.16 -5.89 25.63
CA LYS A 74 -10.35 -5.99 24.79
C LYS A 74 -10.18 -5.22 23.47
N ALA A 75 -9.66 -3.99 23.52
CA ALA A 75 -9.40 -3.18 22.33
C ALA A 75 -8.34 -3.82 21.42
N ALA A 76 -7.27 -4.39 21.96
CA ALA A 76 -6.26 -5.09 21.18
C ALA A 76 -6.82 -6.34 20.51
N VAL A 77 -7.60 -7.15 21.21
CA VAL A 77 -8.27 -8.34 20.66
C VAL A 77 -9.25 -7.93 19.56
N MET A 78 -10.01 -6.85 19.78
CA MET A 78 -10.97 -6.35 18.80
C MET A 78 -10.26 -5.84 17.53
N LEU A 79 -9.12 -5.15 17.70
CA LEU A 79 -8.28 -4.70 16.59
C LEU A 79 -7.74 -5.89 15.79
N PHE A 80 -7.18 -6.89 16.47
CA PHE A 80 -6.68 -8.11 15.83
C PHE A 80 -7.79 -8.85 15.09
N LYS A 81 -8.97 -8.96 15.72
CA LYS A 81 -10.14 -9.58 15.10
C LYS A 81 -10.67 -8.80 13.90
N SER A 82 -10.46 -7.50 13.85
CA SER A 82 -10.86 -6.67 12.70
C SER A 82 -9.83 -6.67 11.57
N LEU A 83 -8.56 -6.91 11.89
CA LEU A 83 -7.45 -6.88 10.91
C LEU A 83 -7.03 -8.27 10.43
N TRP A 84 -7.65 -9.35 10.93
CA TRP A 84 -7.20 -10.72 10.68
C TRP A 84 -7.07 -11.05 9.18
N SER A 85 -8.00 -10.57 8.36
CA SER A 85 -7.99 -10.84 6.92
C SER A 85 -6.84 -10.15 6.19
N ILE A 86 -6.51 -8.91 6.59
CA ILE A 86 -5.36 -8.18 6.05
C ILE A 86 -4.06 -8.88 6.48
N ILE A 87 -3.97 -9.26 7.75
CA ILE A 87 -2.81 -10.00 8.26
C ILE A 87 -2.66 -11.33 7.53
N LEU A 88 -3.77 -12.05 7.31
CA LEU A 88 -3.76 -13.30 6.55
C LEU A 88 -3.22 -13.10 5.13
N ILE A 89 -3.72 -12.10 4.40
CA ILE A 89 -3.25 -11.79 3.03
C ILE A 89 -1.74 -11.51 3.05
N VAL A 90 -1.27 -10.68 3.97
CA VAL A 90 0.15 -10.32 4.08
C VAL A 90 1.01 -11.55 4.40
N VAL A 91 0.55 -12.41 5.31
CA VAL A 91 1.24 -13.67 5.64
C VAL A 91 1.27 -14.62 4.43
N LEU A 92 0.17 -14.78 3.70
CA LEU A 92 0.11 -15.63 2.52
C LEU A 92 1.09 -15.15 1.43
N ILE A 93 1.22 -13.84 1.24
CA ILE A 93 2.13 -13.28 0.26
C ILE A 93 3.59 -13.42 0.70
N ILE A 94 3.92 -13.08 1.95
CA ILE A 94 5.31 -13.01 2.42
C ILE A 94 5.86 -14.38 2.80
N ALA A 95 5.07 -15.22 3.50
CA ALA A 95 5.55 -16.49 4.02
C ALA A 95 5.38 -17.65 3.04
N PHE A 96 4.36 -17.60 2.20
CA PHE A 96 4.04 -18.67 1.25
C PHE A 96 4.27 -18.30 -0.22
N ASP A 97 4.71 -17.05 -0.46
CA ASP A 97 4.95 -16.50 -1.81
C ASP A 97 3.75 -16.66 -2.77
N ILE A 98 2.54 -16.62 -2.16
CA ILE A 98 1.29 -16.76 -2.92
C ILE A 98 1.00 -15.44 -3.64
N PRO A 99 0.74 -15.47 -4.95
CA PRO A 99 0.41 -14.25 -5.69
C PRO A 99 -0.81 -13.54 -5.11
N VAL A 100 -0.78 -12.20 -5.08
CA VAL A 100 -1.83 -11.35 -4.50
C VAL A 100 -3.20 -11.64 -5.09
N TYR A 101 -3.26 -11.90 -6.42
CA TYR A 101 -4.51 -12.21 -7.12
C TYR A 101 -5.13 -13.56 -6.71
N VAL A 102 -4.39 -14.42 -5.99
CA VAL A 102 -4.89 -15.65 -5.38
C VAL A 102 -5.17 -15.44 -3.89
N ALA A 103 -4.25 -14.80 -3.17
CA ALA A 103 -4.36 -14.57 -1.73
C ALA A 103 -5.59 -13.71 -1.37
N THR A 104 -5.86 -12.66 -2.16
CA THR A 104 -6.98 -11.74 -1.90
C THR A 104 -8.36 -12.40 -2.06
N PRO A 105 -8.68 -13.09 -3.17
CA PRO A 105 -9.95 -13.82 -3.26
C PRO A 105 -10.10 -14.91 -2.20
N MET A 106 -9.02 -15.60 -1.85
CA MET A 106 -9.04 -16.62 -0.80
C MET A 106 -9.43 -16.01 0.56
N ALA A 107 -8.80 -14.88 0.92
CA ALA A 107 -9.16 -14.17 2.14
C ALA A 107 -10.59 -13.60 2.10
N ALA A 108 -11.05 -13.12 0.94
CA ALA A 108 -12.42 -12.64 0.77
C ALA A 108 -13.46 -13.77 0.97
N VAL A 109 -13.20 -14.94 0.42
CA VAL A 109 -14.06 -16.12 0.63
C VAL A 109 -14.06 -16.53 2.10
N LEU A 110 -12.89 -16.58 2.75
CA LEU A 110 -12.80 -16.88 4.18
C LEU A 110 -13.55 -15.85 5.04
N ASN A 111 -13.49 -14.56 4.71
CA ASN A 111 -14.25 -13.51 5.39
C ASN A 111 -15.77 -13.78 5.35
N ILE A 112 -16.30 -14.21 4.20
CA ILE A 112 -17.72 -14.52 4.08
C ILE A 112 -18.13 -15.59 5.08
N PHE A 113 -17.30 -16.64 5.25
CA PHE A 113 -17.59 -17.73 6.18
C PHE A 113 -17.36 -17.37 7.65
N VAL A 114 -16.25 -16.68 7.95
CA VAL A 114 -15.85 -16.35 9.33
C VAL A 114 -16.72 -15.26 9.94
N ASP A 115 -17.03 -14.23 9.16
CA ASP A 115 -17.85 -13.10 9.60
C ASP A 115 -19.34 -13.31 9.33
N HIS A 116 -19.73 -14.50 8.80
CA HIS A 116 -21.12 -14.87 8.50
C HIS A 116 -21.84 -13.78 7.69
N LEU A 117 -21.17 -13.24 6.66
CA LEU A 117 -21.71 -12.15 5.84
C LEU A 117 -22.98 -12.58 5.11
N LYS A 118 -23.98 -11.72 5.16
CA LYS A 118 -25.28 -11.98 4.53
C LYS A 118 -25.27 -11.55 3.06
N PRO A 119 -26.07 -12.16 2.18
CA PRO A 119 -26.06 -11.85 0.75
C PRO A 119 -26.26 -10.39 0.39
N TRP A 120 -27.03 -9.64 1.19
CA TRP A 120 -27.24 -8.21 0.97
C TRP A 120 -26.03 -7.34 1.34
N GLU A 121 -25.12 -7.82 2.22
CA GLU A 121 -23.86 -7.17 2.56
C GLU A 121 -22.80 -7.45 1.51
N ILE A 122 -22.84 -8.64 0.91
CA ILE A 122 -21.91 -9.07 -0.14
C ILE A 122 -22.17 -8.31 -1.46
N LYS A 123 -23.43 -8.09 -1.82
CA LYS A 123 -23.82 -7.43 -3.08
C LYS A 123 -23.20 -6.05 -3.27
N PRO A 124 -23.22 -5.09 -2.29
CA PRO A 124 -22.54 -3.81 -2.43
C PRO A 124 -21.02 -3.96 -2.50
N MET A 125 -20.41 -4.93 -1.80
CA MET A 125 -18.96 -5.19 -1.87
C MET A 125 -18.55 -5.59 -3.29
N PHE A 126 -19.27 -6.51 -3.92
CA PHE A 126 -19.04 -6.89 -5.31
C PHE A 126 -19.24 -5.73 -6.27
N ARG A 127 -20.26 -4.92 -6.06
CA ARG A 127 -20.50 -3.74 -6.90
C ARG A 127 -19.34 -2.75 -6.84
N THR A 128 -18.79 -2.52 -5.66
CA THR A 128 -17.63 -1.63 -5.48
C THR A 128 -16.35 -2.24 -6.03
N ALA A 129 -16.14 -3.56 -5.84
CA ALA A 129 -14.96 -4.25 -6.37
C ALA A 129 -14.91 -4.24 -7.92
N PHE A 130 -16.07 -4.30 -8.57
CA PHE A 130 -16.20 -4.27 -10.03
C PHE A 130 -16.64 -2.89 -10.55
N GLU A 131 -16.24 -1.83 -9.89
CA GLU A 131 -16.52 -0.48 -10.36
C GLU A 131 -15.83 -0.24 -11.71
N PRO A 132 -16.59 0.11 -12.79
CA PRO A 132 -16.04 0.18 -14.15
C PRO A 132 -14.85 1.12 -14.29
N ILE A 133 -14.84 2.23 -13.52
CA ILE A 133 -13.74 3.20 -13.58
C ILE A 133 -12.43 2.62 -13.04
N ILE A 134 -12.48 1.78 -12.00
CA ILE A 134 -11.30 1.13 -11.41
C ILE A 134 -10.74 0.11 -12.41
N ILE A 135 -11.63 -0.71 -13.00
CA ILE A 135 -11.23 -1.72 -14.01
C ILE A 135 -10.62 -1.03 -15.23
N PHE A 136 -11.27 0.01 -15.75
CA PHE A 136 -10.79 0.74 -16.92
C PHE A 136 -9.42 1.39 -16.67
N ASN A 137 -9.24 2.05 -15.54
CA ASN A 137 -7.95 2.63 -15.15
C ASN A 137 -6.86 1.55 -15.04
N THR A 138 -7.17 0.41 -14.44
CA THR A 138 -6.20 -0.70 -14.32
C THR A 138 -5.79 -1.23 -15.70
N ILE A 139 -6.75 -1.39 -16.62
CA ILE A 139 -6.47 -1.82 -18.01
C ILE A 139 -5.57 -0.79 -18.70
N LEU A 140 -5.88 0.51 -18.60
CA LEU A 140 -5.06 1.55 -19.22
C LEU A 140 -3.62 1.56 -18.68
N ILE A 141 -3.45 1.42 -17.37
CA ILE A 141 -2.12 1.37 -16.73
C ILE A 141 -1.35 0.13 -17.22
N MET A 142 -2.00 -1.03 -17.33
CA MET A 142 -1.36 -2.25 -17.82
C MET A 142 -0.99 -2.13 -19.31
N MET A 143 -1.85 -1.55 -20.13
CA MET A 143 -1.53 -1.27 -21.54
C MET A 143 -0.34 -0.31 -21.64
N PHE A 144 -0.31 0.74 -20.83
CA PHE A 144 0.80 1.69 -20.82
C PHE A 144 2.12 1.00 -20.41
N LYS A 145 2.08 0.17 -19.36
CA LYS A 145 3.20 -0.67 -18.95
C LYS A 145 3.73 -1.53 -20.10
N ASP A 146 2.83 -2.22 -20.81
CA ASP A 146 3.22 -3.10 -21.92
C ASP A 146 3.85 -2.31 -23.06
N ILE A 147 3.34 -1.11 -23.37
CA ILE A 147 3.95 -0.22 -24.38
C ILE A 147 5.36 0.20 -23.95
N ILE A 148 5.54 0.66 -22.71
CA ILE A 148 6.86 1.09 -22.21
C ILE A 148 7.85 -0.08 -22.21
N THR A 149 7.39 -1.27 -21.82
CA THR A 149 8.22 -2.48 -21.83
C THR A 149 8.60 -2.88 -23.26
N TYR A 150 7.64 -2.84 -24.19
CA TYR A 150 7.87 -3.18 -25.60
C TYR A 150 8.81 -2.19 -26.29
N THR A 151 8.70 -0.89 -25.97
CA THR A 151 9.58 0.15 -26.54
C THR A 151 11.00 0.12 -25.96
N GLY A 152 11.25 -0.64 -24.90
CA GLY A 152 12.56 -0.72 -24.25
C GLY A 152 12.93 0.51 -23.41
N VAL A 153 12.05 1.50 -23.28
CA VAL A 153 12.31 2.74 -22.53
C VAL A 153 12.72 2.46 -21.09
N ILE A 154 12.17 1.40 -20.46
CA ILE A 154 12.55 1.02 -19.07
C ILE A 154 14.04 0.71 -18.95
N HIS A 155 14.63 0.09 -19.98
CA HIS A 155 16.06 -0.26 -19.98
C HIS A 155 16.96 0.96 -20.22
N GLU A 156 16.47 1.96 -20.93
CA GLU A 156 17.19 3.20 -21.21
C GLU A 156 17.14 4.20 -20.04
N LEU A 157 16.11 4.15 -19.19
CA LEU A 157 15.96 5.05 -18.05
C LEU A 157 17.17 5.06 -17.10
N PRO A 158 17.72 3.91 -16.64
CA PRO A 158 18.89 3.89 -15.78
C PRO A 158 20.13 4.50 -16.44
N VAL A 159 20.32 4.30 -17.75
CA VAL A 159 21.42 4.86 -18.52
C VAL A 159 21.26 6.38 -18.62
N PHE A 160 20.08 6.86 -18.95
CA PHE A 160 19.76 8.28 -19.01
C PHE A 160 19.99 8.98 -17.66
N PHE A 161 19.45 8.40 -16.58
CA PHE A 161 19.61 8.98 -15.24
C PHE A 161 21.03 8.87 -14.69
N GLY A 162 21.76 7.81 -15.06
CA GLY A 162 23.18 7.64 -14.68
C GLY A 162 24.10 8.66 -15.33
N GLY A 163 23.71 9.25 -16.45
CA GLY A 163 24.44 10.34 -17.13
C GLY A 163 24.21 11.73 -16.54
N LEU A 164 23.27 11.89 -15.59
CA LEU A 164 23.02 13.17 -14.96
C LEU A 164 24.07 13.48 -13.86
N PRO A 165 24.50 14.74 -13.71
CA PRO A 165 25.49 15.14 -12.70
C PRO A 165 24.92 15.26 -11.28
N ILE A 166 23.86 14.48 -10.98
CA ILE A 166 23.19 14.45 -9.68
C ILE A 166 22.99 12.99 -9.23
N PRO A 167 23.07 12.71 -7.92
CA PRO A 167 22.87 11.37 -7.41
C PRO A 167 21.49 10.80 -7.79
N LEU A 168 21.44 9.55 -8.24
CA LEU A 168 20.23 8.87 -8.69
C LEU A 168 19.07 8.97 -7.69
N PRO A 169 19.26 8.80 -6.37
CA PRO A 169 18.20 8.99 -5.38
C PRO A 169 17.57 10.38 -5.41
N MET A 170 18.35 11.41 -5.75
CA MET A 170 17.87 12.79 -5.83
C MET A 170 17.02 13.01 -7.09
N VAL A 171 17.39 12.37 -8.21
CA VAL A 171 16.57 12.36 -9.43
C VAL A 171 15.19 11.77 -9.15
N PHE A 172 15.15 10.60 -8.53
CA PHE A 172 13.89 9.96 -8.15
C PHE A 172 13.07 10.82 -7.18
N ALA A 173 13.70 11.39 -6.17
CA ALA A 173 13.02 12.27 -5.22
C ALA A 173 12.36 13.46 -5.93
N LEU A 174 13.03 14.08 -6.90
CA LEU A 174 12.49 15.19 -7.69
C LEU A 174 11.33 14.74 -8.59
N ILE A 175 11.47 13.61 -9.29
CA ILE A 175 10.40 13.05 -10.12
C ILE A 175 9.16 12.77 -9.28
N PHE A 176 9.31 12.10 -8.14
CA PHE A 176 8.19 11.82 -7.24
C PHE A 176 7.58 13.09 -6.65
N PHE A 177 8.40 14.07 -6.26
CA PHE A 177 7.92 15.32 -5.70
C PHE A 177 7.07 16.10 -6.71
N PHE A 178 7.63 16.42 -7.87
CA PHE A 178 6.93 17.20 -8.90
C PHE A 178 5.75 16.42 -9.48
N GLY A 179 5.94 15.16 -9.73
CA GLY A 179 4.91 14.31 -10.26
C GLY A 179 3.73 14.17 -9.29
N THR A 180 3.95 14.05 -7.98
CA THR A 180 2.87 13.99 -6.97
C THR A 180 2.07 15.29 -6.93
N ILE A 181 2.73 16.45 -7.12
CA ILE A 181 2.05 17.74 -7.19
C ILE A 181 1.14 17.82 -8.42
N ILE A 182 1.58 17.31 -9.57
CA ILE A 182 0.88 17.46 -10.84
C ILE A 182 -0.27 16.44 -10.98
N SER A 183 -0.05 15.19 -10.65
CA SER A 183 -0.98 14.10 -10.99
C SER A 183 -1.49 13.29 -9.78
N GLY A 184 -0.99 13.58 -8.59
CA GLY A 184 -1.28 12.80 -7.40
C GLY A 184 -0.46 11.50 -7.31
N SER A 185 -0.40 10.92 -6.10
CA SER A 185 0.47 9.79 -5.78
C SER A 185 0.18 8.52 -6.59
N ASN A 186 -1.08 8.27 -6.93
CA ASN A 186 -1.48 7.03 -7.61
C ASN A 186 -1.05 6.95 -9.08
N ALA A 187 -0.72 8.08 -9.70
CA ALA A 187 -0.29 8.11 -11.10
C ALA A 187 1.23 7.97 -11.26
N ILE A 188 2.01 8.20 -10.21
CA ILE A 188 3.46 8.30 -10.27
C ILE A 188 4.17 7.10 -9.69
N ILE A 189 3.60 6.46 -8.67
CA ILE A 189 4.20 5.28 -8.04
C ILE A 189 4.50 4.16 -9.06
N PRO A 190 3.72 3.96 -10.13
CA PRO A 190 4.03 2.98 -11.17
C PRO A 190 5.14 3.39 -12.16
N LEU A 191 5.57 4.65 -12.19
CA LEU A 191 6.66 5.15 -13.06
C LEU A 191 8.02 5.01 -12.40
#